data_a8bf401bf42ee3e6f3b7afff0eab68d0
#
_entry.id   a8bf401bf42ee3e6f3b7afff0eab68d0
#
_cell.length_a   1.000
_cell.length_b   1.000
_cell.length_c   1.000
_cell.angle_alpha   90.00
_cell.angle_beta   90.00
_cell.angle_gamma   90.00
#
_symmetry.space_group_name_H-M   'P 1'
#
loop_
_entity.id
_entity.type
_entity.pdbx_description
1 polymer ?
#
loop_
_entity_poly.entity_id
_entity_poly.type
_entity_poly.pdbx_seq_one_letter_code
_entity_poly.pdbx_strand_id
1 'polypeptide(L)'
;LSVLPLHHSYECTCGFLCQIYRGCTIAYCEGLRYVTKNLKEAGVTKMLCVPLLIETMYNKIWQNVRKKGMEKKLKAAIKANRVLKKAGVDLSKKLFAEIHNSFGGKLDTLVVGGAAVDPKILEGLRDLGILAVQGYGLTECAPLAALNRDVNFKDTSAGLATPNAKLEIYEPREDGTGEIRYRGENIMLGYYNQPK
;
A
#
# COMPACT_ATOMS: atom_id res chain seq x y z
N LEU A 1 1.38 -5.35 10.49
CA LEU A 1 1.99 -4.42 11.44
C LEU A 1 1.17 -3.14 11.49
N SER A 2 0.70 -2.77 12.67
CA SER A 2 0.05 -1.47 12.93
C SER A 2 1.14 -0.44 13.19
N VAL A 3 1.26 0.55 12.32
CA VAL A 3 2.34 1.56 12.33
C VAL A 3 1.81 2.99 12.33
N LEU A 4 0.57 3.17 11.89
CA LEU A 4 -0.09 4.48 11.85
C LEU A 4 -0.85 4.75 13.16
N PRO A 5 -1.20 6.00 13.45
CA PRO A 5 -1.96 6.34 14.66
C PRO A 5 -3.34 5.70 14.67
N LEU A 6 -3.69 4.95 15.73
CA LEU A 6 -4.99 4.27 15.87
C LEU A 6 -6.19 5.24 15.92
N HIS A 7 -5.98 6.49 16.28
CA HIS A 7 -7.05 7.51 16.25
C HIS A 7 -7.32 8.07 14.85
N HIS A 8 -6.47 7.74 13.86
CA HIS A 8 -6.72 8.06 12.46
C HIS A 8 -7.64 7.01 11.85
N SER A 9 -8.71 7.42 11.17
CA SER A 9 -9.73 6.52 10.59
C SER A 9 -9.12 5.42 9.69
N TYR A 10 -8.05 5.70 8.97
CA TYR A 10 -7.36 4.73 8.11
C TYR A 10 -6.78 3.56 8.91
N GLU A 11 -6.04 3.81 9.97
CA GLU A 11 -5.51 2.75 10.82
C GLU A 11 -6.60 2.08 11.64
N CYS A 12 -7.50 2.88 12.25
CA CYS A 12 -8.58 2.36 13.08
C CYS A 12 -9.46 1.36 12.31
N THR A 13 -9.95 1.75 11.15
CA THR A 13 -10.85 0.89 10.37
C THR A 13 -10.08 -0.22 9.66
N CYS A 14 -9.10 0.13 8.81
CA CYS A 14 -8.46 -0.83 7.93
C CYS A 14 -7.35 -1.63 8.64
N GLY A 15 -6.58 -1.00 9.53
CA GLY A 15 -5.47 -1.63 10.23
C GLY A 15 -5.86 -2.39 11.49
N PHE A 16 -6.97 -2.00 12.11
CA PHE A 16 -7.42 -2.58 13.38
C PHE A 16 -8.76 -3.31 13.26
N LEU A 17 -9.88 -2.61 13.05
CA LEU A 17 -11.21 -3.24 13.07
C LEU A 17 -11.38 -4.32 12.00
N CYS A 18 -10.98 -4.04 10.76
CA CYS A 18 -11.04 -5.03 9.68
C CYS A 18 -10.14 -6.24 9.97
N GLN A 19 -9.00 -6.05 10.61
CA GLN A 19 -8.09 -7.14 10.94
C GLN A 19 -8.67 -8.02 12.06
N ILE A 20 -9.29 -7.43 13.08
CA ILE A 20 -10.01 -8.18 14.12
C ILE A 20 -11.16 -8.98 13.50
N TYR A 21 -11.97 -8.34 12.65
CA TYR A 21 -13.07 -9.00 11.96
C TYR A 21 -12.63 -10.23 11.14
N ARG A 22 -11.42 -10.15 10.55
CA ARG A 22 -10.80 -11.25 9.78
C ARG A 22 -10.06 -12.27 10.64
N GLY A 23 -10.01 -12.12 11.95
CA GLY A 23 -9.26 -13.00 12.84
C GLY A 23 -7.75 -12.93 12.69
N CYS A 24 -7.23 -11.78 12.22
CA CYS A 24 -5.79 -11.59 12.02
C CYS A 24 -5.08 -11.25 13.33
N THR A 25 -3.82 -11.65 13.46
CA THR A 25 -2.93 -11.15 14.50
C THR A 25 -2.44 -9.76 14.16
N ILE A 26 -2.52 -8.82 15.10
CA ILE A 26 -2.05 -7.45 14.95
C ILE A 26 -0.80 -7.27 15.82
N ALA A 27 0.32 -6.93 15.19
CA ALA A 27 1.52 -6.51 15.89
C ALA A 27 1.62 -4.97 15.88
N TYR A 28 1.84 -4.36 17.03
CA TYR A 28 2.00 -2.91 17.15
C TYR A 28 3.46 -2.52 17.02
N CYS A 29 3.72 -1.47 16.22
CA CYS A 29 5.05 -0.97 15.98
C CYS A 29 5.55 -0.16 17.19
N GLU A 30 6.77 -0.43 17.66
CA GLU A 30 7.43 0.31 18.76
C GLU A 30 7.80 1.76 18.38
N GLY A 31 7.63 2.14 17.11
CA GLY A 31 7.89 3.45 16.54
C GLY A 31 8.55 3.35 15.17
N LEU A 32 8.49 4.43 14.38
CA LEU A 32 8.90 4.42 12.96
C LEU A 32 10.32 3.92 12.72
N ARG A 33 11.24 4.19 13.64
CA ARG A 33 12.64 3.69 13.55
C ARG A 33 12.76 2.18 13.71
N TYR A 34 11.77 1.52 14.29
CA TYR A 34 11.77 0.09 14.57
C TYR A 34 10.97 -0.74 13.54
N VAL A 35 10.34 -0.12 12.55
CA VAL A 35 9.50 -0.80 11.55
C VAL A 35 10.19 -2.04 10.99
N THR A 36 11.44 -1.93 10.51
CA THR A 36 12.17 -3.07 9.94
C THR A 36 12.44 -4.18 10.97
N LYS A 37 12.71 -3.83 12.22
CA LYS A 37 12.90 -4.78 13.33
C LYS A 37 11.58 -5.51 13.61
N ASN A 38 10.49 -4.75 13.78
CA ASN A 38 9.19 -5.33 14.13
C ASN A 38 8.58 -6.15 12.97
N LEU A 39 8.82 -5.79 11.70
CA LEU A 39 8.48 -6.62 10.55
C LEU A 39 9.08 -8.03 10.65
N LYS A 40 10.35 -8.11 11.06
CA LYS A 40 11.08 -9.39 11.23
C LYS A 40 10.57 -10.18 12.42
N GLU A 41 10.51 -9.56 13.59
CA GLU A 41 10.17 -10.21 14.86
C GLU A 41 8.76 -10.77 14.85
N ALA A 42 7.80 -10.01 14.33
CA ALA A 42 6.41 -10.42 14.26
C ALA A 42 6.07 -11.25 13.01
N GLY A 43 7.01 -11.41 12.06
CA GLY A 43 6.77 -12.17 10.83
C GLY A 43 5.59 -11.61 10.04
N VAL A 44 5.55 -10.29 9.88
CA VAL A 44 4.44 -9.54 9.29
C VAL A 44 4.24 -9.91 7.82
N THR A 45 2.99 -10.12 7.44
CA THR A 45 2.59 -10.39 6.05
C THR A 45 2.05 -9.15 5.34
N LYS A 46 1.32 -8.29 6.06
CA LYS A 46 0.65 -7.11 5.50
C LYS A 46 0.86 -5.89 6.39
N MET A 47 0.93 -4.71 5.74
CA MET A 47 1.07 -3.46 6.47
C MET A 47 0.35 -2.33 5.72
N LEU A 48 -0.38 -1.49 6.47
CA LEU A 48 -0.84 -0.20 5.97
C LEU A 48 0.28 0.82 6.14
N CYS A 49 0.43 1.71 5.18
CA CYS A 49 1.49 2.71 5.24
C CYS A 49 1.11 4.00 4.50
N VAL A 50 1.94 5.00 4.68
CA VAL A 50 1.87 6.28 3.96
C VAL A 50 3.01 6.38 2.96
N PRO A 51 2.94 7.28 1.95
CA PRO A 51 3.96 7.39 0.91
C PRO A 51 5.39 7.49 1.44
N LEU A 52 5.64 8.37 2.40
CA LEU A 52 6.97 8.57 2.98
C LEU A 52 7.59 7.27 3.52
N LEU A 53 6.79 6.39 4.12
CA LEU A 53 7.28 5.13 4.67
C LEU A 53 7.69 4.15 3.56
N ILE A 54 6.83 3.96 2.56
CA ILE A 54 7.10 3.05 1.44
C ILE A 54 8.28 3.54 0.59
N GLU A 55 8.39 4.84 0.36
CA GLU A 55 9.51 5.49 -0.32
C GLU A 55 10.82 5.27 0.43
N THR A 56 10.80 5.47 1.74
CA THR A 56 11.96 5.23 2.61
C THR A 56 12.41 3.77 2.54
N MET A 57 11.48 2.83 2.61
CA MET A 57 11.76 1.39 2.49
C MET A 57 12.37 1.06 1.13
N TYR A 58 11.77 1.54 0.05
CA TYR A 58 12.24 1.32 -1.31
C TYR A 58 13.64 1.91 -1.57
N ASN A 59 13.84 3.16 -1.15
CA ASN A 59 15.13 3.83 -1.28
C ASN A 59 16.24 3.11 -0.48
N LYS A 60 15.92 2.59 0.71
CA LYS A 60 16.85 1.82 1.53
C LYS A 60 17.26 0.50 0.86
N ILE A 61 16.34 -0.18 0.15
CA ILE A 61 16.69 -1.35 -0.65
C ILE A 61 17.76 -0.97 -1.67
N TRP A 62 17.51 0.06 -2.49
CA TRP A 62 18.46 0.48 -3.53
C TRP A 62 19.79 0.99 -2.98
N GLN A 63 19.78 1.71 -1.86
CA GLN A 63 21.02 2.12 -1.18
C GLN A 63 21.88 0.92 -0.76
N ASN A 64 21.26 -0.10 -0.18
CA ASN A 64 21.96 -1.32 0.21
C ASN A 64 22.51 -2.10 -1.01
N VAL A 65 21.73 -2.19 -2.07
CA VAL A 65 22.14 -2.83 -3.32
C VAL A 65 23.33 -2.10 -3.97
N ARG A 66 23.31 -0.76 -3.98
CA ARG A 66 24.44 0.05 -4.49
C ARG A 66 25.69 -0.11 -3.65
N LYS A 67 25.56 -0.08 -2.31
CA LYS A 67 26.69 -0.32 -1.38
C LYS A 67 27.38 -1.67 -1.63
N LYS A 68 26.59 -2.70 -2.04
CA LYS A 68 27.11 -4.03 -2.40
C LYS A 68 27.60 -4.14 -3.84
N GLY A 69 27.51 -3.09 -4.65
CA GLY A 69 27.88 -3.12 -6.09
C GLY A 69 26.97 -4.01 -6.95
N MET A 70 25.77 -4.37 -6.47
CA MET A 70 24.89 -5.34 -7.11
C MET A 70 23.79 -4.73 -7.98
N GLU A 71 23.82 -3.41 -8.23
CA GLU A 71 22.74 -2.71 -8.94
C GLU A 71 22.46 -3.28 -10.33
N LYS A 72 23.52 -3.54 -11.13
CA LYS A 72 23.39 -4.11 -12.48
C LYS A 72 22.79 -5.52 -12.44
N LYS A 73 23.21 -6.34 -11.48
CA LYS A 73 22.69 -7.71 -11.29
C LYS A 73 21.22 -7.70 -10.90
N LEU A 74 20.82 -6.84 -9.97
CA LEU A 74 19.42 -6.72 -9.55
C LEU A 74 18.53 -6.27 -10.71
N LYS A 75 18.93 -5.23 -11.46
CA LYS A 75 18.18 -4.76 -12.64
C LYS A 75 18.02 -5.86 -13.69
N ALA A 76 19.06 -6.64 -13.96
CA ALA A 76 19.00 -7.77 -14.89
C ALA A 76 18.05 -8.88 -14.39
N ALA A 77 18.11 -9.22 -13.09
CA ALA A 77 17.21 -10.20 -12.46
C ALA A 77 15.75 -9.77 -12.51
N ILE A 78 15.45 -8.48 -12.23
CA ILE A 78 14.10 -7.91 -12.36
C ILE A 78 13.62 -8.06 -13.81
N LYS A 79 14.41 -7.66 -14.79
CA LYS A 79 14.05 -7.77 -16.21
C LYS A 79 13.76 -9.22 -16.62
N ALA A 80 14.59 -10.16 -16.23
CA ALA A 80 14.39 -11.59 -16.49
C ALA A 80 13.11 -12.11 -15.83
N ASN A 81 12.88 -11.76 -14.55
CA ASN A 81 11.69 -12.20 -13.82
C ASN A 81 10.39 -11.59 -14.38
N ARG A 82 10.41 -10.36 -14.89
CA ARG A 82 9.26 -9.77 -15.61
C ARG A 82 8.85 -10.60 -16.84
N VAL A 83 9.81 -11.15 -17.57
CA VAL A 83 9.54 -12.03 -18.72
C VAL A 83 8.93 -13.34 -18.25
N LEU A 84 9.47 -13.95 -17.19
CA LEU A 84 8.94 -15.18 -16.60
C LEU A 84 7.53 -15.02 -16.06
N LYS A 85 7.24 -13.89 -15.39
CA LYS A 85 5.89 -13.56 -14.91
C LYS A 85 4.85 -13.51 -16.02
N LYS A 86 5.19 -13.01 -17.21
CA LYS A 86 4.31 -13.05 -18.39
C LYS A 86 4.00 -14.48 -18.84
N ALA A 87 4.90 -15.43 -18.59
CA ALA A 87 4.70 -16.86 -18.83
C ALA A 87 4.09 -17.60 -17.64
N GLY A 88 3.57 -16.88 -16.62
CA GLY A 88 2.93 -17.44 -15.43
C GLY A 88 3.89 -17.92 -14.34
N VAL A 89 5.20 -17.68 -14.46
CA VAL A 89 6.21 -18.10 -13.48
C VAL A 89 6.74 -16.91 -12.71
N ASP A 90 6.45 -16.84 -11.41
CA ASP A 90 6.98 -15.80 -10.53
C ASP A 90 8.08 -16.37 -9.62
N LEU A 91 9.31 -15.95 -9.85
CA LEU A 91 10.47 -16.32 -9.05
C LEU A 91 10.93 -15.21 -8.09
N SER A 92 10.14 -14.14 -7.90
CA SER A 92 10.53 -12.96 -7.11
C SER A 92 11.03 -13.32 -5.72
N LYS A 93 10.29 -14.14 -4.97
CA LYS A 93 10.67 -14.54 -3.59
C LYS A 93 12.00 -15.30 -3.54
N LYS A 94 12.31 -16.10 -4.57
CA LYS A 94 13.56 -16.85 -4.66
C LYS A 94 14.72 -15.96 -5.11
N LEU A 95 14.53 -15.17 -6.16
CA LEU A 95 15.56 -14.29 -6.72
C LEU A 95 15.94 -13.15 -5.79
N PHE A 96 14.98 -12.63 -5.04
CA PHE A 96 15.15 -11.48 -4.16
C PHE A 96 15.04 -11.86 -2.67
N ALA A 97 15.38 -13.10 -2.33
CA ALA A 97 15.27 -13.64 -0.97
C ALA A 97 15.98 -12.77 0.09
N GLU A 98 17.14 -12.20 -0.24
CA GLU A 98 17.86 -11.32 0.69
C GLU A 98 17.04 -10.04 1.00
N ILE A 99 16.35 -9.48 0.01
CA ILE A 99 15.47 -8.32 0.20
C ILE A 99 14.27 -8.72 1.05
N HIS A 100 13.60 -9.83 0.73
CA HIS A 100 12.49 -10.34 1.53
C HIS A 100 12.90 -10.61 2.99
N ASN A 101 14.04 -11.25 3.19
CA ASN A 101 14.58 -11.54 4.53
C ASN A 101 14.90 -10.26 5.32
N SER A 102 15.24 -9.17 4.64
CA SER A 102 15.45 -7.88 5.28
C SER A 102 14.17 -7.31 5.93
N PHE A 103 13.00 -7.77 5.48
CA PHE A 103 11.68 -7.44 6.01
C PHE A 103 11.00 -8.63 6.73
N GLY A 104 11.76 -9.64 7.14
CA GLY A 104 11.25 -10.80 7.87
C GLY A 104 10.77 -11.96 7.01
N GLY A 105 10.96 -11.91 5.69
CA GLY A 105 10.70 -13.00 4.74
C GLY A 105 9.22 -13.25 4.43
N LYS A 106 8.29 -12.65 5.17
CA LYS A 106 6.85 -12.90 5.07
C LYS A 106 6.04 -11.73 4.52
N LEU A 107 6.63 -10.54 4.44
CA LEU A 107 5.94 -9.35 3.92
C LEU A 107 5.56 -9.57 2.46
N ASP A 108 4.27 -9.56 2.17
CA ASP A 108 3.72 -9.76 0.84
C ASP A 108 2.92 -8.56 0.32
N THR A 109 2.27 -7.80 1.20
CA THR A 109 1.37 -6.72 0.78
C THR A 109 1.60 -5.43 1.57
N LEU A 110 1.69 -4.33 0.83
CA LEU A 110 1.69 -2.96 1.34
C LEU A 110 0.49 -2.22 0.73
N VAL A 111 -0.37 -1.67 1.58
CA VAL A 111 -1.46 -0.79 1.14
C VAL A 111 -1.10 0.63 1.53
N VAL A 112 -1.07 1.53 0.56
CA VAL A 112 -0.63 2.91 0.74
C VAL A 112 -1.81 3.86 0.64
N GLY A 113 -1.96 4.72 1.62
CA GLY A 113 -3.02 5.72 1.68
C GLY A 113 -2.53 7.05 2.24
N GLY A 114 -3.41 8.05 2.23
CA GLY A 114 -3.15 9.38 2.77
C GLY A 114 -2.60 10.39 1.76
N ALA A 115 -1.85 9.96 0.74
CA ALA A 115 -1.42 10.79 -0.39
C ALA A 115 -1.02 9.91 -1.58
N ALA A 116 -0.87 10.53 -2.75
CA ALA A 116 -0.41 9.83 -3.96
C ALA A 116 1.04 9.35 -3.82
N VAL A 117 1.33 8.19 -4.38
CA VAL A 117 2.67 7.57 -4.43
C VAL A 117 3.21 7.64 -5.85
N ASP A 118 4.53 7.82 -6.01
CA ASP A 118 5.17 7.67 -7.32
C ASP A 118 4.90 6.24 -7.86
N PRO A 119 4.25 6.12 -9.02
CA PRO A 119 3.96 4.83 -9.65
C PRO A 119 5.18 3.92 -9.80
N LYS A 120 6.37 4.49 -9.99
CA LYS A 120 7.63 3.74 -10.12
C LYS A 120 7.99 2.98 -8.84
N ILE A 121 7.61 3.49 -7.68
CA ILE A 121 7.86 2.83 -6.39
C ILE A 121 6.93 1.62 -6.22
N LEU A 122 5.65 1.79 -6.56
CA LEU A 122 4.68 0.70 -6.53
C LEU A 122 5.10 -0.42 -7.49
N GLU A 123 5.42 -0.08 -8.74
CA GLU A 123 5.92 -1.03 -9.74
C GLU A 123 7.21 -1.71 -9.26
N GLY A 124 8.17 -0.94 -8.76
CA GLY A 124 9.46 -1.47 -8.31
C GLY A 124 9.36 -2.44 -7.14
N LEU A 125 8.43 -2.23 -6.21
CA LEU A 125 8.17 -3.18 -5.11
C LEU A 125 7.52 -4.47 -5.64
N ARG A 126 6.57 -4.37 -6.57
CA ARG A 126 5.97 -5.55 -7.21
C ARG A 126 6.97 -6.35 -8.03
N ASP A 127 7.93 -5.68 -8.68
CA ASP A 127 9.04 -6.36 -9.34
C ASP A 127 9.85 -7.23 -8.38
N LEU A 128 10.02 -6.73 -7.16
CA LEU A 128 10.71 -7.44 -6.09
C LEU A 128 9.82 -8.49 -5.40
N GLY A 129 8.55 -8.63 -5.79
CA GLY A 129 7.61 -9.62 -5.23
C GLY A 129 6.88 -9.17 -3.97
N ILE A 130 6.81 -7.86 -3.72
CA ILE A 130 5.99 -7.26 -2.66
C ILE A 130 4.85 -6.51 -3.35
N LEU A 131 3.61 -6.98 -3.18
CA LEU A 131 2.44 -6.30 -3.71
C LEU A 131 2.30 -4.93 -3.04
N ALA A 132 2.41 -3.87 -3.80
CA ALA A 132 2.17 -2.51 -3.33
C ALA A 132 1.03 -1.90 -4.13
N VAL A 133 -0.01 -1.45 -3.44
CA VAL A 133 -1.19 -0.82 -4.03
C VAL A 133 -1.56 0.44 -3.27
N GLN A 134 -2.16 1.40 -3.97
CA GLN A 134 -2.65 2.62 -3.33
C GLN A 134 -4.16 2.68 -3.31
N GLY A 135 -4.69 3.39 -2.30
CA GLY A 135 -6.09 3.72 -2.14
C GLY A 135 -6.30 5.21 -1.88
N TYR A 136 -7.55 5.62 -2.02
CA TYR A 136 -8.02 6.97 -1.75
C TYR A 136 -9.16 6.93 -0.74
N GLY A 137 -9.17 7.89 0.14
CA GLY A 137 -10.24 8.02 1.11
C GLY A 137 -10.10 9.26 1.97
N LEU A 138 -11.10 9.48 2.82
CA LEU A 138 -11.19 10.58 3.75
C LEU A 138 -11.94 10.12 5.00
N THR A 139 -11.76 10.84 6.09
CA THR A 139 -12.40 10.49 7.37
C THR A 139 -13.91 10.42 7.25
N GLU A 140 -14.49 11.27 6.43
CA GLU A 140 -15.93 11.39 6.17
C GLU A 140 -16.53 10.17 5.47
N CYS A 141 -15.72 9.27 4.92
CA CYS A 141 -16.17 7.99 4.33
C CYS A 141 -15.58 6.73 5.03
N ALA A 142 -15.16 6.85 6.27
CA ALA A 142 -14.82 5.82 7.27
C ALA A 142 -13.82 4.70 6.87
N PRO A 143 -12.68 4.93 6.29
CA PRO A 143 -12.11 6.06 5.57
C PRO A 143 -12.04 5.86 4.06
N LEU A 144 -12.39 4.66 3.53
CA LEU A 144 -12.00 4.21 2.18
C LEU A 144 -13.07 4.48 1.13
N ALA A 145 -12.71 5.28 0.12
CA ALA A 145 -13.57 5.55 -1.04
C ALA A 145 -13.19 4.72 -2.27
N ALA A 146 -11.89 4.54 -2.52
CA ALA A 146 -11.40 3.75 -3.64
C ALA A 146 -10.11 3.01 -3.28
N LEU A 147 -9.88 1.86 -3.91
CA LEU A 147 -8.68 1.04 -3.71
C LEU A 147 -8.31 0.30 -4.99
N ASN A 148 -7.02 0.28 -5.32
CA ASN A 148 -6.50 -0.66 -6.30
C ASN A 148 -6.59 -2.09 -5.76
N ARG A 149 -6.97 -3.01 -6.63
CA ARG A 149 -7.00 -4.44 -6.32
C ARG A 149 -5.61 -5.05 -6.48
N ASP A 150 -5.47 -6.29 -6.07
CA ASP A 150 -4.29 -7.12 -6.30
C ASP A 150 -4.13 -7.54 -7.77
N VAL A 151 -5.22 -7.48 -8.54
CA VAL A 151 -5.27 -7.74 -9.98
C VAL A 151 -5.90 -6.55 -10.71
N ASN A 152 -5.52 -6.32 -11.96
CA ASN A 152 -6.03 -5.23 -12.81
C ASN A 152 -5.90 -3.83 -12.16
N PHE A 153 -4.79 -3.61 -11.46
CA PHE A 153 -4.47 -2.31 -10.84
C PHE A 153 -3.90 -1.33 -11.87
N LYS A 154 -4.05 -0.04 -11.55
CA LYS A 154 -3.44 1.05 -12.31
C LYS A 154 -2.71 1.98 -11.35
N ASP A 155 -1.39 2.01 -11.39
CA ASP A 155 -0.54 2.76 -10.44
C ASP A 155 -0.74 4.28 -10.46
N THR A 156 -1.24 4.80 -11.57
CA THR A 156 -1.58 6.22 -11.72
C THR A 156 -3.00 6.55 -11.28
N SER A 157 -3.69 5.60 -10.65
CA SER A 157 -5.07 5.73 -10.19
C SER A 157 -5.19 5.29 -8.73
N ALA A 158 -6.13 5.87 -8.01
CA ALA A 158 -6.51 5.41 -6.67
C ALA A 158 -7.31 4.08 -6.67
N GLY A 159 -7.63 3.55 -7.85
CA GLY A 159 -8.36 2.30 -8.00
C GLY A 159 -9.86 2.46 -8.23
N LEU A 160 -10.60 1.42 -7.93
CA LEU A 160 -12.05 1.35 -8.08
C LEU A 160 -12.74 1.77 -6.78
N ALA A 161 -13.94 2.33 -6.89
CA ALA A 161 -14.79 2.60 -5.73
C ALA A 161 -15.00 1.33 -4.89
N THR A 162 -15.18 1.51 -3.59
CA THR A 162 -15.53 0.42 -2.67
C THR A 162 -16.84 -0.24 -3.08
N PRO A 163 -17.08 -1.53 -2.75
CA PRO A 163 -18.36 -2.18 -3.03
C PRO A 163 -19.54 -1.36 -2.49
N ASN A 164 -20.64 -1.35 -3.24
CA ASN A 164 -21.87 -0.61 -2.90
C ASN A 164 -21.72 0.92 -2.85
N ALA A 165 -20.61 1.46 -3.37
CA ALA A 165 -20.39 2.89 -3.44
C ALA A 165 -20.31 3.38 -4.89
N LYS A 166 -20.63 4.66 -5.09
CA LYS A 166 -20.45 5.39 -6.34
C LYS A 166 -19.45 6.52 -6.13
N LEU A 167 -18.52 6.64 -7.04
CA LEU A 167 -17.56 7.72 -7.08
C LEU A 167 -17.61 8.33 -8.47
N GLU A 168 -17.77 9.64 -8.56
CA GLU A 168 -17.85 10.37 -9.82
C GLU A 168 -17.05 11.69 -9.75
N ILE A 169 -16.62 12.15 -10.89
CA ILE A 169 -16.10 13.53 -11.05
C ILE A 169 -17.27 14.40 -11.47
N TYR A 170 -17.68 15.29 -10.61
CA TYR A 170 -18.77 16.22 -10.86
C TYR A 170 -18.23 17.47 -11.55
N GLU A 171 -18.99 17.97 -12.56
CA GLU A 171 -18.62 19.14 -13.37
C GLU A 171 -17.16 19.09 -13.86
N PRO A 172 -16.79 18.05 -14.64
CA PRO A 172 -15.42 17.93 -15.11
C PRO A 172 -15.06 19.09 -16.05
N ARG A 173 -13.88 19.64 -15.82
CA ARG A 173 -13.25 20.63 -16.71
C ARG A 173 -12.79 19.96 -18.01
N GLU A 174 -12.33 20.74 -18.98
CA GLU A 174 -11.81 20.23 -20.27
C GLU A 174 -10.66 19.21 -20.09
N ASP A 175 -9.84 19.36 -19.06
CA ASP A 175 -8.73 18.46 -18.71
C ASP A 175 -9.20 17.21 -17.93
N GLY A 176 -10.51 17.08 -17.67
CA GLY A 176 -11.09 15.98 -16.90
C GLY A 176 -11.02 16.13 -15.38
N THR A 177 -10.43 17.21 -14.86
CA THR A 177 -10.44 17.50 -13.42
C THR A 177 -11.79 18.05 -12.98
N GLY A 178 -12.22 17.74 -11.75
CA GLY A 178 -13.48 18.22 -11.19
C GLY A 178 -13.65 17.87 -9.73
N GLU A 179 -14.81 18.15 -9.19
CA GLU A 179 -15.16 17.82 -7.81
C GLU A 179 -15.37 16.30 -7.69
N ILE A 180 -14.73 15.68 -6.69
CA ILE A 180 -14.96 14.25 -6.38
C ILE A 180 -16.23 14.13 -5.57
N ARG A 181 -17.24 13.46 -6.10
CA ARG A 181 -18.47 13.09 -5.38
C ARG A 181 -18.45 11.63 -5.03
N TYR A 182 -18.72 11.34 -3.79
CA TYR A 182 -18.80 10.00 -3.26
C TYR A 182 -20.16 9.73 -2.62
N ARG A 183 -20.75 8.58 -2.91
CA ARG A 183 -21.99 8.09 -2.32
C ARG A 183 -21.80 6.63 -1.90
N GLY A 184 -22.05 6.32 -0.63
CA GLY A 184 -21.92 4.97 -0.09
C GLY A 184 -22.49 4.89 1.32
N GLU A 185 -22.66 3.67 1.82
CA GLU A 185 -23.19 3.40 3.16
C GLU A 185 -22.19 3.78 4.28
N ASN A 186 -20.94 3.97 3.94
CA ASN A 186 -19.86 4.32 4.85
C ASN A 186 -19.63 5.84 4.99
N ILE A 187 -20.53 6.67 4.45
CA ILE A 187 -20.48 8.12 4.66
C ILE A 187 -20.92 8.43 6.11
N MET A 188 -20.18 9.34 6.77
CA MET A 188 -20.52 9.82 8.09
C MET A 188 -21.88 10.53 8.12
N LEU A 189 -22.54 10.57 9.26
CA LEU A 189 -23.82 11.26 9.46
C LEU A 189 -23.69 12.78 9.43
N GLY A 190 -22.52 13.31 9.71
CA GLY A 190 -22.22 14.74 9.76
C GLY A 190 -21.14 15.05 10.80
N TYR A 191 -20.75 16.30 10.91
CA TYR A 191 -19.84 16.77 11.95
C TYR A 191 -20.57 17.03 13.24
N TYR A 192 -19.97 16.62 14.36
CA TYR A 192 -20.56 16.80 15.69
C TYR A 192 -20.76 18.30 16.00
N ASN A 193 -21.95 18.65 16.48
CA ASN A 193 -22.36 20.04 16.80
C ASN A 193 -22.22 21.06 15.63
N GLN A 194 -22.23 20.58 14.39
CA GLN A 194 -22.28 21.45 13.21
C GLN A 194 -23.44 21.04 12.31
N PRO A 195 -24.67 21.42 12.67
CA PRO A 195 -25.83 21.17 11.81
C PRO A 195 -25.63 21.93 10.49
N LYS A 196 -25.99 21.25 9.38
CA LYS A 196 -25.99 21.89 8.04
C LYS A 196 -27.10 22.90 7.94
#